data_353507a0b305cfd3e261e1a45b6c43b8
#
_entry.id   353507a0b305cfd3e261e1a45b6c43b8
#
_cell.length_a   1.000
_cell.length_b   1.000
_cell.length_c   1.000
_cell.angle_alpha   90.00
_cell.angle_beta   90.00
_cell.angle_gamma   90.00
#
_symmetry.space_group_name_H-M   'P 1'
#
loop_
_entity.id
_entity.type
_entity.pdbx_description
1 polymer ?
#
loop_
_entity_poly.entity_id
_entity_poly.type
_entity_poly.pdbx_seq_one_letter_code
_entity_poly.pdbx_strand_id
1 'polypeptide(L)'
;MIKPLSEQYVSFLHDESRLTGEAADISFPQTVGEVKTVVAQCLALKVPITVQGARTGICGGAVPRRGHLMNLSEMNKPLNVLKGNDGAFYLTVQPGYLLSSLRRDLRTRRFEWLDPALVDPAALAAFSQAPEQFWPPDPSELTASIGGIASTNSRGPGAFKYGSADNFIAALQVVTNDAEEHEIKDDRDLLEAFIGGEGMLGVITALTLRLQSKPSEMWGIGFFFNDENKAAGFMDQAVAAGLPALAALDFLDAVSLTLAGELKQVAAKLREIPETPPEARAAVYIELHGDSEGEIEIAAQELMEAAETFGSDPDTSWALSGDETEKLRLFRHAVPEAVNTRLDQIRLDYPGAVKMGGDLTWPGISFAESLAHYRRDIEKSELTAVIFGHARDNHLHVNLLPRNEAERQRAADLMAAWLDHSRELNGRLFREHGVGKIKSELFLNHEQPREIQSWRELKDRLDPDGLWNPGNMFQEVVE
;
A
#
# COMPACT_ATOMS: atom_id res chain seq x y z
N MET A 1 -19.17 -23.02 10.93
CA MET A 1 -18.06 -22.70 10.02
C MET A 1 -18.58 -21.96 8.80
N ILE A 2 -19.14 -22.60 7.77
CA ILE A 2 -19.83 -21.90 6.66
C ILE A 2 -21.21 -21.44 7.13
N LYS A 3 -21.56 -20.17 6.87
CA LYS A 3 -22.84 -19.55 7.23
C LYS A 3 -23.48 -18.96 5.97
N PRO A 4 -24.79 -19.12 5.76
CA PRO A 4 -25.48 -18.45 4.67
C PRO A 4 -25.27 -16.93 4.78
N LEU A 5 -25.11 -16.24 3.65
CA LEU A 5 -25.05 -14.80 3.63
C LEU A 5 -26.42 -14.23 4.06
N SER A 6 -26.42 -13.40 5.08
CA SER A 6 -27.62 -12.74 5.62
C SER A 6 -27.36 -11.26 5.81
N GLU A 7 -28.38 -10.48 6.17
CA GLU A 7 -28.28 -9.02 6.34
C GLU A 7 -27.12 -8.58 7.26
N GLN A 8 -26.80 -9.36 8.29
CA GLN A 8 -25.69 -9.07 9.20
C GLN A 8 -24.29 -9.14 8.52
N TYR A 9 -24.17 -9.77 7.35
CA TYR A 9 -22.91 -9.92 6.62
C TYR A 9 -22.84 -9.07 5.33
N VAL A 10 -23.84 -8.24 5.04
CA VAL A 10 -23.86 -7.38 3.83
C VAL A 10 -22.63 -6.47 3.75
N SER A 11 -22.11 -6.02 4.90
CA SER A 11 -20.89 -5.21 4.95
C SER A 11 -19.64 -5.93 4.43
N PHE A 12 -19.64 -7.25 4.30
CA PHE A 12 -18.54 -8.02 3.74
C PHE A 12 -18.61 -8.14 2.20
N LEU A 13 -19.68 -7.67 1.57
CA LEU A 13 -19.82 -7.68 0.11
C LEU A 13 -19.12 -6.50 -0.57
N HIS A 14 -18.49 -5.59 0.18
CA HIS A 14 -17.75 -4.45 -0.36
C HIS A 14 -16.44 -4.21 0.39
N ASP A 15 -15.57 -3.44 -0.24
CA ASP A 15 -14.32 -2.93 0.31
C ASP A 15 -14.27 -1.39 0.13
N GLU A 16 -13.13 -0.75 0.38
CA GLU A 16 -12.98 0.70 0.22
C GLU A 16 -13.01 1.19 -1.24
N SER A 17 -13.04 0.29 -2.22
CA SER A 17 -13.26 0.65 -3.63
C SER A 17 -14.67 1.14 -3.92
N ARG A 18 -15.62 0.91 -3.00
CA ARG A 18 -17.07 1.14 -3.16
C ARG A 18 -17.73 0.18 -4.16
N LEU A 19 -17.02 -0.78 -4.71
CA LEU A 19 -17.60 -1.86 -5.48
C LEU A 19 -18.40 -2.77 -4.54
N THR A 20 -19.58 -3.21 -4.97
CA THR A 20 -20.42 -4.17 -4.23
C THR A 20 -20.50 -5.47 -5.01
N GLY A 21 -20.33 -6.58 -4.33
CA GLY A 21 -20.37 -7.93 -4.92
C GLY A 21 -21.51 -8.78 -4.39
N GLU A 22 -21.43 -10.07 -4.72
CA GLU A 22 -22.40 -11.08 -4.31
C GLU A 22 -21.69 -12.36 -3.84
N ALA A 23 -22.24 -13.00 -2.81
CA ALA A 23 -21.78 -14.30 -2.33
C ALA A 23 -22.99 -15.12 -1.82
N ALA A 24 -22.89 -16.44 -1.88
CA ALA A 24 -23.92 -17.34 -1.35
C ALA A 24 -23.79 -17.52 0.17
N ASP A 25 -22.54 -17.60 0.63
CA ASP A 25 -22.22 -17.87 2.03
C ASP A 25 -20.87 -17.27 2.42
N ILE A 26 -20.60 -17.32 3.75
CA ILE A 26 -19.40 -16.71 4.34
C ILE A 26 -18.83 -17.61 5.46
N SER A 27 -17.51 -17.59 5.63
CA SER A 27 -16.82 -18.20 6.76
C SER A 27 -15.81 -17.26 7.40
N PHE A 28 -15.54 -17.50 8.69
CA PHE A 28 -14.54 -16.81 9.48
C PHE A 28 -13.65 -17.87 10.18
N PRO A 29 -12.71 -18.48 9.43
CA PRO A 29 -11.83 -19.49 10.03
C PRO A 29 -10.90 -18.85 11.07
N GLN A 30 -10.63 -19.62 12.14
CA GLN A 30 -9.71 -19.24 13.22
C GLN A 30 -8.41 -20.06 13.16
N THR A 31 -8.44 -21.18 12.47
CA THR A 31 -7.33 -22.14 12.36
C THR A 31 -7.11 -22.59 10.93
N VAL A 32 -5.91 -23.05 10.63
CA VAL A 32 -5.56 -23.65 9.34
C VAL A 32 -6.45 -24.87 9.03
N GLY A 33 -6.77 -25.70 10.03
CA GLY A 33 -7.66 -26.84 9.86
C GLY A 33 -9.06 -26.44 9.38
N GLU A 34 -9.57 -25.29 9.85
CA GLU A 34 -10.84 -24.73 9.38
C GLU A 34 -10.73 -24.21 7.95
N VAL A 35 -9.63 -23.52 7.61
CA VAL A 35 -9.35 -23.08 6.22
C VAL A 35 -9.35 -24.30 5.29
N LYS A 36 -8.56 -25.34 5.58
CA LYS A 36 -8.49 -26.58 4.80
C LYS A 36 -9.87 -27.21 4.62
N THR A 37 -10.67 -27.26 5.68
CA THR A 37 -12.03 -27.85 5.63
C THR A 37 -12.94 -27.08 4.68
N VAL A 38 -12.94 -25.73 4.76
CA VAL A 38 -13.75 -24.87 3.89
C VAL A 38 -13.28 -24.98 2.45
N VAL A 39 -11.96 -24.92 2.22
CA VAL A 39 -11.35 -25.07 0.89
C VAL A 39 -11.75 -26.40 0.27
N ALA A 40 -11.57 -27.53 0.98
CA ALA A 40 -11.94 -28.84 0.47
C ALA A 40 -13.42 -28.95 0.08
N GLN A 41 -14.33 -28.35 0.85
CA GLN A 41 -15.75 -28.29 0.53
C GLN A 41 -16.03 -27.49 -0.75
N CYS A 42 -15.42 -26.31 -0.88
CA CYS A 42 -15.60 -25.44 -2.05
C CYS A 42 -15.02 -26.10 -3.32
N LEU A 43 -13.84 -26.73 -3.24
CA LEU A 43 -13.21 -27.45 -4.34
C LEU A 43 -14.07 -28.62 -4.82
N ALA A 44 -14.57 -29.43 -3.88
CA ALA A 44 -15.43 -30.60 -4.20
C ALA A 44 -16.73 -30.17 -4.93
N LEU A 45 -17.25 -29.01 -4.64
CA LEU A 45 -18.48 -28.46 -5.23
C LEU A 45 -18.21 -27.47 -6.38
N LYS A 46 -16.94 -27.22 -6.72
CA LYS A 46 -16.49 -26.19 -7.69
C LYS A 46 -17.06 -24.80 -7.39
N VAL A 47 -17.14 -24.45 -6.11
CA VAL A 47 -17.59 -23.14 -5.64
C VAL A 47 -16.41 -22.17 -5.57
N PRO A 48 -16.45 -21.04 -6.29
CA PRO A 48 -15.40 -20.02 -6.19
C PRO A 48 -15.25 -19.47 -4.79
N ILE A 49 -14.01 -19.13 -4.41
CA ILE A 49 -13.66 -18.60 -3.09
C ILE A 49 -13.09 -17.20 -3.26
N THR A 50 -13.69 -16.20 -2.60
CA THR A 50 -13.07 -14.88 -2.44
C THR A 50 -12.46 -14.79 -1.05
N VAL A 51 -11.15 -14.58 -0.98
CA VAL A 51 -10.41 -14.40 0.27
C VAL A 51 -10.39 -12.93 0.65
N GLN A 52 -10.71 -12.64 1.91
CA GLN A 52 -10.68 -11.28 2.46
C GLN A 52 -9.83 -11.18 3.72
N GLY A 53 -9.08 -10.06 3.83
CA GLY A 53 -8.54 -9.57 5.10
C GLY A 53 -9.42 -8.46 5.69
N ALA A 54 -8.81 -7.31 5.99
CA ALA A 54 -9.50 -6.15 6.57
C ALA A 54 -10.36 -5.35 5.57
N ARG A 55 -10.31 -5.63 4.28
CA ARG A 55 -11.09 -4.97 3.21
C ARG A 55 -10.77 -3.49 3.00
N THR A 56 -9.56 -3.08 3.33
CA THR A 56 -9.08 -1.69 3.15
C THR A 56 -8.62 -1.39 1.72
N GLY A 57 -8.63 -2.38 0.83
CA GLY A 57 -8.23 -2.24 -0.56
C GLY A 57 -9.19 -1.38 -1.38
N ILE A 58 -8.63 -0.64 -2.36
CA ILE A 58 -9.37 0.33 -3.19
C ILE A 58 -9.56 -0.12 -4.64
N CYS A 59 -9.20 -1.37 -4.95
CA CYS A 59 -9.29 -1.94 -6.32
C CYS A 59 -10.32 -3.07 -6.46
N GLY A 60 -11.15 -3.31 -5.44
CA GLY A 60 -12.19 -4.34 -5.48
C GLY A 60 -11.63 -5.76 -5.35
N GLY A 61 -10.38 -5.94 -4.93
CA GLY A 61 -9.74 -7.24 -4.79
C GLY A 61 -10.44 -8.16 -3.79
N ALA A 62 -10.97 -7.57 -2.71
CA ALA A 62 -11.68 -8.29 -1.65
C ALA A 62 -13.20 -8.44 -1.91
N VAL A 63 -13.72 -7.94 -3.03
CA VAL A 63 -15.16 -7.96 -3.34
C VAL A 63 -15.52 -9.27 -4.05
N PRO A 64 -16.44 -10.10 -3.50
CA PRO A 64 -16.84 -11.35 -4.15
C PRO A 64 -17.68 -11.08 -5.39
N ARG A 65 -17.49 -11.88 -6.46
CA ARG A 65 -18.41 -11.90 -7.61
C ARG A 65 -19.52 -12.93 -7.44
N ARG A 66 -19.22 -14.04 -6.75
CA ARG A 66 -20.12 -15.17 -6.50
C ARG A 66 -19.47 -16.17 -5.54
N GLY A 67 -20.17 -17.20 -5.16
CA GLY A 67 -19.62 -18.33 -4.41
C GLY A 67 -19.43 -18.07 -2.92
N HIS A 68 -18.34 -18.55 -2.38
CA HIS A 68 -18.00 -18.50 -0.97
C HIS A 68 -17.10 -17.32 -0.64
N LEU A 69 -17.40 -16.64 0.45
CA LEU A 69 -16.59 -15.57 1.00
C LEU A 69 -15.84 -16.05 2.23
N MET A 70 -14.51 -16.08 2.18
CA MET A 70 -13.64 -16.46 3.31
C MET A 70 -12.97 -15.22 3.90
N ASN A 71 -13.44 -14.78 5.06
CA ASN A 71 -12.86 -13.63 5.74
C ASN A 71 -11.92 -14.09 6.85
N LEU A 72 -10.64 -13.66 6.80
CA LEU A 72 -9.57 -14.10 7.67
C LEU A 72 -9.38 -13.22 8.92
N SER A 73 -10.33 -12.33 9.25
CA SER A 73 -10.21 -11.41 10.39
C SER A 73 -10.08 -12.10 11.74
N GLU A 74 -10.56 -13.34 11.86
CA GLU A 74 -10.43 -14.15 13.09
C GLU A 74 -9.08 -14.88 13.18
N MET A 75 -8.29 -14.93 12.09
CA MET A 75 -6.91 -15.40 12.08
C MET A 75 -5.98 -14.20 12.30
N ASN A 76 -5.93 -13.68 13.52
CA ASN A 76 -5.35 -12.38 13.83
C ASN A 76 -4.30 -12.39 14.95
N LYS A 77 -3.58 -13.50 15.11
CA LYS A 77 -2.62 -13.69 16.21
C LYS A 77 -1.18 -13.70 15.73
N PRO A 78 -0.22 -13.21 16.55
CA PRO A 78 1.17 -13.58 16.40
C PRO A 78 1.35 -15.05 16.81
N LEU A 79 2.19 -15.78 16.08
CA LEU A 79 2.37 -17.22 16.27
C LEU A 79 3.73 -17.58 16.87
N ASN A 80 4.82 -16.93 16.41
CA ASN A 80 6.16 -17.28 16.83
C ASN A 80 7.14 -16.13 16.63
N VAL A 81 8.18 -16.08 17.47
CA VAL A 81 9.34 -15.19 17.33
C VAL A 81 10.58 -16.06 17.20
N LEU A 82 11.38 -15.84 16.17
CA LEU A 82 12.63 -16.55 15.90
C LEU A 82 13.78 -15.56 15.77
N LYS A 83 14.99 -16.02 16.09
CA LYS A 83 16.24 -15.31 15.77
C LYS A 83 16.95 -16.08 14.67
N GLY A 84 17.15 -15.42 13.51
CA GLY A 84 17.85 -16.00 12.39
C GLY A 84 19.35 -16.10 12.58
N ASN A 85 20.00 -16.90 11.75
CA ASN A 85 21.46 -17.01 11.71
C ASN A 85 22.15 -15.72 11.26
N ASP A 86 21.42 -14.85 10.54
CA ASP A 86 21.82 -13.50 10.14
C ASP A 86 21.72 -12.47 11.29
N GLY A 87 21.29 -12.91 12.48
CA GLY A 87 21.07 -12.08 13.64
C GLY A 87 19.74 -11.31 13.66
N ALA A 88 18.99 -11.30 12.55
CA ALA A 88 17.69 -10.65 12.48
C ALA A 88 16.63 -11.42 13.28
N PHE A 89 15.60 -10.70 13.72
CA PHE A 89 14.41 -11.32 14.29
C PHE A 89 13.36 -11.54 13.21
N TYR A 90 12.63 -12.62 13.36
CA TYR A 90 11.52 -13.02 12.51
C TYR A 90 10.27 -13.22 13.37
N LEU A 91 9.17 -12.62 12.95
CA LEU A 91 7.87 -12.75 13.61
C LEU A 91 6.90 -13.45 12.67
N THR A 92 6.41 -14.63 13.07
CA THR A 92 5.35 -15.30 12.31
C THR A 92 3.99 -14.85 12.82
N VAL A 93 3.11 -14.42 11.90
CA VAL A 93 1.78 -13.91 12.21
C VAL A 93 0.72 -14.56 11.32
N GLN A 94 -0.52 -14.57 11.80
CA GLN A 94 -1.68 -14.94 11.00
C GLN A 94 -2.08 -13.79 10.06
N PRO A 95 -2.73 -14.06 8.92
CA PRO A 95 -2.98 -13.08 7.86
C PRO A 95 -3.94 -11.94 8.24
N GLY A 96 -4.86 -12.17 9.17
CA GLY A 96 -5.78 -11.16 9.69
C GLY A 96 -5.19 -10.25 10.77
N TYR A 97 -3.92 -10.47 11.18
CA TYR A 97 -3.24 -9.58 12.13
C TYR A 97 -3.09 -8.19 11.55
N LEU A 98 -3.50 -7.15 12.31
CA LEU A 98 -3.52 -5.78 11.80
C LEU A 98 -2.15 -5.10 11.91
N LEU A 99 -1.83 -4.21 10.98
CA LEU A 99 -0.62 -3.40 11.02
C LEU A 99 -0.52 -2.57 12.31
N SER A 100 -1.63 -1.98 12.77
CA SER A 100 -1.69 -1.25 14.05
C SER A 100 -1.36 -2.13 15.25
N SER A 101 -1.81 -3.38 15.26
CA SER A 101 -1.49 -4.35 16.30
C SER A 101 -0.02 -4.76 16.24
N LEU A 102 0.51 -5.03 15.05
CA LEU A 102 1.92 -5.32 14.84
C LEU A 102 2.82 -4.20 15.39
N ARG A 103 2.54 -2.94 15.02
CA ARG A 103 3.30 -1.78 15.49
C ARG A 103 3.25 -1.62 17.01
N ARG A 104 2.06 -1.75 17.60
CA ARG A 104 1.87 -1.69 19.06
C ARG A 104 2.68 -2.77 19.76
N ASP A 105 2.58 -4.02 19.29
CA ASP A 105 3.18 -5.17 19.95
C ASP A 105 4.71 -5.18 19.80
N LEU A 106 5.25 -4.73 18.67
CA LEU A 106 6.69 -4.51 18.48
C LEU A 106 7.21 -3.41 19.41
N ARG A 107 6.53 -2.25 19.50
CA ARG A 107 6.90 -1.14 20.38
C ARG A 107 6.85 -1.52 21.86
N THR A 108 5.78 -2.21 22.28
CA THR A 108 5.62 -2.63 23.68
C THR A 108 6.40 -3.88 24.03
N ARG A 109 6.88 -4.61 23.01
CA ARG A 109 7.54 -5.94 23.13
C ARG A 109 6.67 -6.96 23.85
N ARG A 110 5.35 -6.82 23.74
CA ARG A 110 4.35 -7.70 24.36
C ARG A 110 3.46 -8.28 23.28
N PHE A 111 3.47 -9.59 23.22
CA PHE A 111 2.60 -10.36 22.33
C PHE A 111 1.62 -11.14 23.21
N GLU A 112 0.42 -10.60 23.41
CA GLU A 112 -0.58 -11.13 24.35
C GLU A 112 -1.04 -12.56 24.00
N TRP A 113 -0.87 -12.98 22.75
CA TRP A 113 -1.43 -14.21 22.21
C TRP A 113 -0.38 -15.25 21.78
N LEU A 114 0.91 -15.02 22.05
CA LEU A 114 1.92 -16.04 21.80
C LEU A 114 1.68 -17.23 22.74
N ASP A 115 1.57 -18.43 22.16
CA ASP A 115 1.55 -19.66 22.95
C ASP A 115 3.00 -19.97 23.43
N PRO A 116 3.27 -19.89 24.73
CA PRO A 116 4.60 -20.15 25.26
C PRO A 116 5.13 -21.55 24.94
N ALA A 117 4.25 -22.50 24.62
CA ALA A 117 4.64 -23.89 24.27
C ALA A 117 5.19 -23.97 22.82
N LEU A 118 4.88 -22.99 21.96
CA LEU A 118 5.28 -22.98 20.55
C LEU A 118 6.46 -22.03 20.26
N VAL A 119 6.82 -21.19 21.21
CA VAL A 119 7.88 -20.19 21.05
C VAL A 119 9.17 -20.64 21.71
N ASP A 120 10.30 -20.49 21.02
CA ASP A 120 11.61 -20.69 21.64
C ASP A 120 11.83 -19.63 22.76
N PRO A 121 11.93 -20.04 24.03
CA PRO A 121 12.13 -19.13 25.15
C PRO A 121 13.41 -18.30 25.01
N ALA A 122 14.47 -18.85 24.38
CA ALA A 122 15.73 -18.15 24.18
C ALA A 122 15.58 -17.05 23.12
N ALA A 123 14.84 -17.30 22.04
CA ALA A 123 14.55 -16.30 21.01
C ALA A 123 13.70 -15.14 21.59
N LEU A 124 12.67 -15.47 22.39
CA LEU A 124 11.83 -14.46 23.03
C LEU A 124 12.60 -13.62 24.06
N ALA A 125 13.47 -14.24 24.85
CA ALA A 125 14.35 -13.51 25.78
C ALA A 125 15.32 -12.59 25.05
N ALA A 126 15.93 -13.08 23.95
CA ALA A 126 16.82 -12.28 23.12
C ALA A 126 16.07 -11.10 22.48
N PHE A 127 14.85 -11.31 21.97
CA PHE A 127 14.00 -10.27 21.41
C PHE A 127 13.66 -9.19 22.46
N SER A 128 13.32 -9.60 23.68
CA SER A 128 12.97 -8.66 24.76
C SER A 128 14.14 -7.76 25.19
N GLN A 129 15.38 -8.24 25.01
CA GLN A 129 16.62 -7.51 25.36
C GLN A 129 17.20 -6.71 24.18
N ALA A 130 16.77 -7.01 22.95
CA ALA A 130 17.26 -6.34 21.76
C ALA A 130 16.80 -4.87 21.69
N PRO A 131 17.42 -3.99 20.87
CA PRO A 131 16.83 -2.72 20.47
C PRO A 131 15.39 -2.87 19.99
N GLU A 132 14.60 -1.79 20.03
CA GLU A 132 13.24 -1.81 19.47
C GLU A 132 13.29 -2.32 18.02
N GLN A 133 12.41 -3.27 17.69
CA GLN A 133 12.28 -3.81 16.36
C GLN A 133 11.09 -3.18 15.66
N PHE A 134 11.16 -3.06 14.34
CA PHE A 134 10.03 -2.63 13.53
C PHE A 134 9.95 -3.46 12.24
N TRP A 135 8.79 -3.43 11.61
CA TRP A 135 8.57 -3.99 10.28
C TRP A 135 8.50 -2.82 9.28
N PRO A 136 9.48 -2.68 8.37
CA PRO A 136 9.62 -1.50 7.53
C PRO A 136 8.46 -1.20 6.58
N PRO A 137 7.72 -2.17 6.00
CA PRO A 137 6.55 -1.85 5.20
C PRO A 137 5.50 -1.09 5.99
N ASP A 138 5.17 0.10 5.52
CA ASP A 138 4.38 1.08 6.24
C ASP A 138 3.31 1.75 5.37
N PRO A 139 2.32 0.98 4.86
CA PRO A 139 1.21 1.59 4.15
C PRO A 139 0.41 2.52 5.06
N SER A 140 -0.20 3.55 4.46
CA SER A 140 -0.91 4.61 5.19
C SER A 140 -2.12 4.10 6.00
N GLU A 141 -2.69 2.94 5.62
CA GLU A 141 -3.86 2.38 6.27
C GLU A 141 -3.48 1.41 7.40
N LEU A 142 -3.55 1.90 8.64
CA LEU A 142 -3.15 1.16 9.84
C LEU A 142 -4.08 -0.01 10.21
N THR A 143 -5.29 -0.02 9.69
CA THR A 143 -6.24 -1.12 9.89
C THR A 143 -6.10 -2.22 8.83
N ALA A 144 -5.17 -2.06 7.89
CA ALA A 144 -4.86 -3.11 6.94
C ALA A 144 -4.35 -4.38 7.65
N SER A 145 -4.78 -5.54 7.18
CA SER A 145 -4.26 -6.83 7.66
C SER A 145 -2.94 -7.18 6.97
N ILE A 146 -2.04 -7.85 7.70
CA ILE A 146 -0.73 -8.23 7.15
C ILE A 146 -0.87 -9.14 5.92
N GLY A 147 -1.85 -10.05 5.90
CA GLY A 147 -2.16 -10.84 4.71
C GLY A 147 -2.64 -10.00 3.52
N GLY A 148 -3.42 -8.92 3.78
CA GLY A 148 -3.83 -7.96 2.76
C GLY A 148 -2.65 -7.15 2.20
N ILE A 149 -1.76 -6.68 3.08
CA ILE A 149 -0.53 -5.98 2.70
C ILE A 149 0.37 -6.88 1.83
N ALA A 150 0.52 -8.14 2.20
CA ALA A 150 1.27 -9.12 1.40
C ALA A 150 0.58 -9.36 0.04
N SER A 151 -0.74 -9.57 0.03
CA SER A 151 -1.48 -9.89 -1.20
C SER A 151 -1.40 -8.80 -2.28
N THR A 152 -1.18 -7.54 -1.91
CA THR A 152 -1.00 -6.42 -2.84
C THR A 152 0.45 -5.97 -2.97
N ASN A 153 1.39 -6.60 -2.25
CA ASN A 153 2.77 -6.15 -2.13
C ASN A 153 2.86 -4.66 -1.80
N SER A 154 2.08 -4.23 -0.80
CA SER A 154 1.90 -2.82 -0.48
C SER A 154 3.21 -2.13 -0.13
N ARG A 155 3.22 -0.83 -0.39
CA ARG A 155 4.31 0.09 -0.09
C ARG A 155 3.82 1.18 0.86
N GLY A 156 4.72 2.00 1.32
CA GLY A 156 4.43 3.23 2.07
C GLY A 156 5.55 4.23 1.84
N PRO A 157 5.52 5.41 2.48
CA PRO A 157 6.54 6.45 2.31
C PRO A 157 7.96 5.93 2.49
N GLY A 158 8.17 5.04 3.47
CA GLY A 158 9.46 4.39 3.73
C GLY A 158 9.98 3.47 2.63
N ALA A 159 9.17 3.21 1.58
CA ALA A 159 9.60 2.39 0.46
C ALA A 159 10.80 2.99 -0.30
N PHE A 160 11.08 4.28 -0.16
CA PHE A 160 12.28 4.89 -0.72
C PHE A 160 13.56 4.19 -0.22
N LYS A 161 13.69 3.96 1.08
CA LYS A 161 14.81 3.26 1.72
C LYS A 161 14.62 1.75 1.75
N TYR A 162 13.45 1.29 2.14
CA TYR A 162 13.21 -0.09 2.51
C TYR A 162 12.60 -0.94 1.38
N GLY A 163 11.93 -0.33 0.42
CA GLY A 163 11.21 -1.06 -0.64
C GLY A 163 9.81 -1.50 -0.22
N SER A 164 9.30 -2.54 -0.87
CA SER A 164 7.96 -3.10 -0.69
C SER A 164 7.91 -4.27 0.32
N ALA A 165 6.72 -4.78 0.58
CA ALA A 165 6.49 -5.82 1.60
C ALA A 165 7.25 -7.13 1.33
N ASP A 166 7.48 -7.47 0.07
CA ASP A 166 8.23 -8.67 -0.36
C ASP A 166 9.67 -8.70 0.18
N ASN A 167 10.30 -7.55 0.41
CA ASN A 167 11.64 -7.48 1.01
C ASN A 167 11.68 -7.92 2.48
N PHE A 168 10.51 -7.95 3.14
CA PHE A 168 10.38 -8.20 4.57
C PHE A 168 9.44 -9.35 4.91
N ILE A 169 9.12 -10.19 3.94
CA ILE A 169 8.41 -11.46 4.13
C ILE A 169 9.36 -12.58 3.74
N ALA A 170 9.77 -13.38 4.73
CA ALA A 170 10.78 -14.43 4.56
C ALA A 170 10.15 -15.78 4.17
N ALA A 171 8.89 -16.02 4.55
CA ALA A 171 8.16 -17.25 4.24
C ALA A 171 6.65 -17.03 4.34
N LEU A 172 5.90 -17.88 3.65
CA LEU A 172 4.46 -17.97 3.73
C LEU A 172 4.04 -19.42 4.05
N GLN A 173 2.96 -19.57 4.81
CA GLN A 173 2.16 -20.80 4.82
C GLN A 173 0.92 -20.51 3.97
N VAL A 174 0.59 -21.42 3.06
CA VAL A 174 -0.51 -21.23 2.11
C VAL A 174 -1.34 -22.51 1.98
N VAL A 175 -2.65 -22.37 1.79
CA VAL A 175 -3.52 -23.47 1.40
C VAL A 175 -3.91 -23.28 -0.07
N THR A 176 -3.67 -24.27 -0.90
CA THR A 176 -3.91 -24.24 -2.36
C THR A 176 -5.06 -25.15 -2.78
N ASN A 177 -5.18 -25.45 -4.07
CA ASN A 177 -6.30 -26.21 -4.63
C ASN A 177 -6.28 -27.73 -4.33
N ASP A 178 -5.33 -28.21 -3.54
CA ASP A 178 -5.33 -29.55 -2.99
C ASP A 178 -5.91 -29.59 -1.54
N ALA A 179 -6.32 -28.43 -1.01
CA ALA A 179 -6.76 -28.22 0.37
C ALA A 179 -5.71 -28.60 1.42
N GLU A 180 -4.43 -28.66 1.05
CA GLU A 180 -3.31 -28.90 1.94
C GLU A 180 -2.52 -27.61 2.20
N GLU A 181 -1.85 -27.56 3.36
CA GLU A 181 -0.99 -26.43 3.70
C GLU A 181 0.43 -26.69 3.22
N HIS A 182 1.02 -25.67 2.56
CA HIS A 182 2.37 -25.68 2.02
C HIS A 182 3.17 -24.50 2.58
N GLU A 183 4.45 -24.76 2.89
CA GLU A 183 5.40 -23.70 3.19
C GLU A 183 6.09 -23.22 1.92
N ILE A 184 6.13 -21.91 1.70
CA ILE A 184 6.89 -21.25 0.63
C ILE A 184 7.98 -20.41 1.29
N LYS A 185 9.25 -20.83 1.15
CA LYS A 185 10.38 -20.19 1.79
C LYS A 185 11.58 -20.05 0.87
N ASP A 186 11.98 -21.16 0.23
CA ASP A 186 13.19 -21.23 -0.57
C ASP A 186 12.95 -21.00 -2.08
N ASP A 187 11.70 -20.99 -2.51
CA ASP A 187 11.28 -20.65 -3.89
C ASP A 187 10.89 -19.17 -3.95
N ARG A 188 11.86 -18.32 -4.32
CA ARG A 188 11.69 -16.88 -4.37
C ARG A 188 10.64 -16.45 -5.39
N ASP A 189 10.60 -17.08 -6.53
CA ASP A 189 9.65 -16.74 -7.60
C ASP A 189 8.21 -17.04 -7.15
N LEU A 190 7.99 -18.19 -6.51
CA LEU A 190 6.69 -18.54 -5.98
C LEU A 190 6.29 -17.66 -4.78
N LEU A 191 7.24 -17.31 -3.91
CA LEU A 191 7.02 -16.39 -2.79
C LEU A 191 6.55 -15.03 -3.31
N GLU A 192 7.25 -14.46 -4.29
CA GLU A 192 6.89 -13.18 -4.92
C GLU A 192 5.55 -13.25 -5.66
N ALA A 193 5.20 -14.40 -6.22
CA ALA A 193 3.92 -14.59 -6.87
C ALA A 193 2.72 -14.59 -5.90
N PHE A 194 2.87 -15.16 -4.70
CA PHE A 194 1.85 -15.04 -3.64
C PHE A 194 1.82 -13.63 -3.04
N ILE A 195 2.99 -12.98 -2.91
CA ILE A 195 3.11 -11.58 -2.50
C ILE A 195 2.82 -10.69 -3.71
N GLY A 196 1.65 -10.07 -3.74
CA GLY A 196 1.14 -9.31 -4.90
C GLY A 196 0.21 -10.13 -5.80
N GLY A 197 -0.06 -11.40 -5.48
CA GLY A 197 -0.96 -12.27 -6.25
C GLY A 197 -2.44 -12.09 -5.92
N GLU A 198 -2.80 -11.14 -5.09
CA GLU A 198 -4.19 -10.72 -4.79
C GLU A 198 -5.16 -11.89 -4.46
N GLY A 199 -4.60 -12.94 -3.84
CA GLY A 199 -5.37 -14.13 -3.43
C GLY A 199 -5.77 -15.07 -4.59
N MET A 200 -5.22 -14.88 -5.80
CA MET A 200 -5.58 -15.70 -6.97
C MET A 200 -4.98 -17.11 -6.95
N LEU A 201 -4.00 -17.38 -6.10
CA LEU A 201 -3.23 -18.63 -6.12
C LEU A 201 -3.56 -19.54 -4.93
N GLY A 202 -4.36 -19.05 -3.98
CA GLY A 202 -4.69 -19.73 -2.74
C GLY A 202 -4.85 -18.81 -1.55
N VAL A 203 -4.93 -19.36 -0.34
CA VAL A 203 -5.10 -18.63 0.92
C VAL A 203 -3.79 -18.61 1.68
N ILE A 204 -3.29 -17.43 2.01
CA ILE A 204 -2.18 -17.26 2.97
C ILE A 204 -2.74 -17.54 4.38
N THR A 205 -2.14 -18.46 5.11
CA THR A 205 -2.53 -18.85 6.47
C THR A 205 -1.57 -18.38 7.55
N ALA A 206 -0.29 -18.14 7.19
CA ALA A 206 0.68 -17.46 8.05
C ALA A 206 1.75 -16.77 7.22
N LEU A 207 2.37 -15.74 7.80
CA LEU A 207 3.47 -14.98 7.21
C LEU A 207 4.62 -14.89 8.21
N THR A 208 5.84 -15.15 7.76
CA THR A 208 7.06 -14.93 8.55
C THR A 208 7.68 -13.61 8.12
N LEU A 209 7.55 -12.59 8.97
CA LEU A 209 8.02 -11.24 8.77
C LEU A 209 9.46 -11.11 9.23
N ARG A 210 10.35 -10.57 8.38
CA ARG A 210 11.71 -10.20 8.76
C ARG A 210 11.68 -8.81 9.39
N LEU A 211 12.07 -8.72 10.65
CA LEU A 211 12.13 -7.47 11.39
C LEU A 211 13.49 -6.80 11.22
N GLN A 212 13.53 -5.49 11.45
CA GLN A 212 14.75 -4.72 11.54
C GLN A 212 14.80 -3.98 12.88
N SER A 213 16.02 -3.67 13.34
CA SER A 213 16.19 -2.73 14.44
C SER A 213 15.69 -1.36 14.02
N LYS A 214 14.85 -0.77 14.88
CA LYS A 214 14.36 0.58 14.65
C LYS A 214 15.55 1.54 14.66
N PRO A 215 15.67 2.46 13.71
CA PRO A 215 16.68 3.51 13.75
C PRO A 215 16.65 4.26 15.08
N SER A 216 17.82 4.56 15.62
CA SER A 216 17.92 5.30 16.88
C SER A 216 17.40 6.72 16.74
N GLU A 217 17.60 7.30 15.55
CA GLU A 217 17.20 8.65 15.21
C GLU A 217 16.28 8.63 13.98
N MET A 218 15.17 9.36 14.12
CA MET A 218 14.19 9.53 13.04
C MET A 218 13.73 10.99 13.04
N TRP A 219 13.97 11.68 11.93
CA TRP A 219 13.52 13.05 11.71
C TRP A 219 12.55 13.12 10.56
N GLY A 220 11.52 13.97 10.71
CA GLY A 220 10.61 14.38 9.65
C GLY A 220 10.90 15.82 9.25
N ILE A 221 10.98 16.09 7.96
CA ILE A 221 11.21 17.42 7.41
C ILE A 221 10.11 17.75 6.40
N GLY A 222 9.60 18.98 6.44
CA GLY A 222 8.67 19.51 5.45
C GLY A 222 9.26 20.78 4.84
N PHE A 223 9.57 20.75 3.55
CA PHE A 223 9.97 21.92 2.78
C PHE A 223 8.79 22.45 1.96
N PHE A 224 8.68 23.78 1.87
CA PHE A 224 7.62 24.45 1.13
C PHE A 224 8.20 25.28 0.00
N PHE A 225 7.56 25.26 -1.16
CA PHE A 225 7.99 25.97 -2.36
C PHE A 225 6.83 26.77 -2.92
N ASN A 226 7.13 27.99 -3.40
CA ASN A 226 6.17 28.86 -4.09
C ASN A 226 6.00 28.51 -5.58
N ASP A 227 6.72 27.51 -6.09
CA ASP A 227 6.68 27.00 -7.45
C ASP A 227 6.91 25.49 -7.43
N GLU A 228 6.00 24.71 -8.03
CA GLU A 228 6.09 23.26 -8.04
C GLU A 228 7.25 22.72 -8.91
N ASN A 229 7.70 23.50 -9.95
CA ASN A 229 8.87 23.10 -10.73
C ASN A 229 10.15 23.19 -9.90
N LYS A 230 10.22 24.16 -8.99
CA LYS A 230 11.34 24.24 -8.03
C LYS A 230 11.32 23.06 -7.06
N ALA A 231 10.14 22.72 -6.53
CA ALA A 231 9.99 21.54 -5.70
C ALA A 231 10.41 20.25 -6.44
N ALA A 232 10.01 20.11 -7.70
CA ALA A 232 10.38 18.96 -8.54
C ALA A 232 11.89 18.91 -8.82
N GLY A 233 12.54 20.04 -9.09
CA GLY A 233 13.99 20.10 -9.23
C GLY A 233 14.73 19.75 -7.95
N PHE A 234 14.23 20.17 -6.79
CA PHE A 234 14.74 19.75 -5.49
C PHE A 234 14.60 18.23 -5.29
N MET A 235 13.45 17.64 -5.66
CA MET A 235 13.25 16.20 -5.59
C MET A 235 14.32 15.42 -6.37
N ASP A 236 14.61 15.85 -7.62
CA ASP A 236 15.64 15.23 -8.45
C ASP A 236 17.03 15.35 -7.80
N GLN A 237 17.35 16.50 -7.22
CA GLN A 237 18.63 16.69 -6.50
C GLN A 237 18.71 15.85 -5.24
N ALA A 238 17.65 15.74 -4.44
CA ALA A 238 17.62 14.93 -3.24
C ALA A 238 17.81 13.44 -3.55
N VAL A 239 17.21 12.95 -4.65
CA VAL A 239 17.45 11.58 -5.14
C VAL A 239 18.90 11.40 -5.57
N ALA A 240 19.47 12.36 -6.33
CA ALA A 240 20.83 12.29 -6.83
C ALA A 240 21.90 12.37 -5.72
N ALA A 241 21.59 12.99 -4.58
CA ALA A 241 22.48 13.06 -3.42
C ALA A 241 22.76 11.67 -2.81
N GLY A 242 21.88 10.71 -2.99
CA GLY A 242 22.10 9.31 -2.58
C GLY A 242 22.30 9.14 -1.07
N LEU A 243 21.66 9.98 -0.25
CA LEU A 243 21.84 10.02 1.20
C LEU A 243 21.36 8.72 1.86
N PRO A 244 22.21 7.97 2.57
CA PRO A 244 21.82 6.71 3.21
C PRO A 244 20.72 6.88 4.27
N ALA A 245 20.65 8.07 4.91
CA ALA A 245 19.63 8.39 5.90
C ALA A 245 18.26 8.65 5.27
N LEU A 246 18.16 8.99 3.98
CA LEU A 246 16.90 9.34 3.31
C LEU A 246 15.96 8.13 3.23
N ALA A 247 14.88 8.15 4.00
CA ALA A 247 13.97 7.03 4.14
C ALA A 247 12.66 7.25 3.38
N ALA A 248 12.16 8.49 3.32
CA ALA A 248 10.99 8.86 2.54
C ALA A 248 11.24 10.22 1.85
N LEU A 249 10.68 10.36 0.65
CA LEU A 249 10.74 11.59 -0.14
C LEU A 249 9.47 11.68 -0.99
N ASP A 250 8.51 12.49 -0.53
CA ASP A 250 7.18 12.62 -1.12
C ASP A 250 6.89 14.06 -1.55
N PHE A 251 6.26 14.19 -2.69
CA PHE A 251 5.78 15.45 -3.25
C PHE A 251 4.29 15.65 -2.96
N LEU A 252 3.89 16.89 -2.74
CA LEU A 252 2.51 17.32 -2.53
C LEU A 252 2.29 18.63 -3.33
N ASP A 253 1.31 18.64 -4.23
CA ASP A 253 0.99 19.83 -5.03
C ASP A 253 0.11 20.84 -4.26
N ALA A 254 -0.13 22.01 -4.88
CA ALA A 254 -0.95 23.08 -4.29
C ALA A 254 -2.38 22.64 -3.97
N VAL A 255 -2.96 21.75 -4.79
CA VAL A 255 -4.31 21.23 -4.54
C VAL A 255 -4.30 20.29 -3.34
N SER A 256 -3.28 19.44 -3.22
CA SER A 256 -3.05 18.59 -2.04
C SER A 256 -2.98 19.42 -0.76
N LEU A 257 -2.20 20.49 -0.76
CA LEU A 257 -2.06 21.39 0.39
C LEU A 257 -3.39 22.06 0.77
N THR A 258 -4.13 22.53 -0.23
CA THR A 258 -5.45 23.15 -0.03
C THR A 258 -6.43 22.16 0.60
N LEU A 259 -6.55 20.96 0.05
CA LEU A 259 -7.47 19.94 0.54
C LEU A 259 -7.09 19.45 1.94
N ALA A 260 -5.80 19.25 2.22
CA ALA A 260 -5.32 18.90 3.55
C ALA A 260 -5.63 20.01 4.58
N GLY A 261 -5.47 21.28 4.19
CA GLY A 261 -5.84 22.44 5.00
C GLY A 261 -7.35 22.50 5.31
N GLU A 262 -8.22 22.26 4.31
CA GLU A 262 -9.67 22.18 4.51
C GLU A 262 -10.03 21.03 5.48
N LEU A 263 -9.45 19.85 5.30
CA LEU A 263 -9.69 18.71 6.18
C LEU A 263 -9.24 18.98 7.63
N LYS A 264 -8.11 19.69 7.80
CA LYS A 264 -7.60 20.08 9.12
C LYS A 264 -8.62 20.91 9.93
N GLN A 265 -9.43 21.74 9.28
CA GLN A 265 -10.44 22.56 9.97
C GLN A 265 -11.55 21.73 10.63
N VAL A 266 -11.83 20.54 10.09
CA VAL A 266 -12.93 19.68 10.55
C VAL A 266 -12.48 18.43 11.29
N ALA A 267 -11.27 17.92 11.02
CA ALA A 267 -10.73 16.70 11.62
C ALA A 267 -9.89 16.99 12.88
N ALA A 268 -10.42 16.63 14.05
CA ALA A 268 -9.76 16.91 15.35
C ALA A 268 -8.33 16.35 15.43
N LYS A 269 -8.08 15.18 14.82
CA LYS A 269 -6.75 14.54 14.81
C LYS A 269 -5.67 15.35 14.08
N LEU A 270 -6.06 16.27 13.20
CA LEU A 270 -5.14 17.05 12.37
C LEU A 270 -4.85 18.45 12.96
N ARG A 271 -5.45 18.82 14.09
CA ARG A 271 -5.33 20.19 14.66
C ARG A 271 -3.91 20.54 15.11
N GLU A 272 -3.13 19.53 15.49
CA GLU A 272 -1.75 19.72 15.96
C GLU A 272 -0.71 19.78 14.83
N ILE A 273 -1.12 19.53 13.58
CA ILE A 273 -0.26 19.71 12.43
C ILE A 273 0.05 21.21 12.28
N PRO A 274 1.32 21.61 12.06
CA PRO A 274 1.67 22.99 11.81
C PRO A 274 0.88 23.61 10.65
N GLU A 275 0.78 24.94 10.57
CA GLU A 275 0.13 25.63 9.45
C GLU A 275 1.05 25.63 8.21
N THR A 276 0.48 25.33 7.06
CA THR A 276 1.19 25.46 5.77
C THR A 276 1.40 26.95 5.44
N PRO A 277 2.57 27.39 4.95
CA PRO A 277 2.76 28.76 4.50
C PRO A 277 1.74 29.13 3.42
N PRO A 278 1.07 30.30 3.50
CA PRO A 278 -0.01 30.65 2.56
C PRO A 278 0.45 30.82 1.11
N GLU A 279 1.73 31.12 0.88
CA GLU A 279 2.35 31.21 -0.44
C GLU A 279 2.77 29.87 -1.03
N ALA A 280 2.74 28.79 -0.26
CA ALA A 280 3.16 27.47 -0.71
C ALA A 280 2.31 26.97 -1.88
N ARG A 281 2.98 26.53 -2.95
CA ARG A 281 2.39 25.90 -4.13
C ARG A 281 2.75 24.42 -4.23
N ALA A 282 3.78 24.00 -3.50
CA ALA A 282 4.15 22.62 -3.33
C ALA A 282 4.81 22.42 -1.96
N ALA A 283 4.75 21.20 -1.46
CA ALA A 283 5.56 20.76 -0.34
C ALA A 283 6.30 19.46 -0.68
N VAL A 284 7.45 19.27 -0.04
CA VAL A 284 8.19 18.03 -0.06
C VAL A 284 8.28 17.50 1.37
N TYR A 285 7.74 16.32 1.59
CA TYR A 285 7.82 15.58 2.83
C TYR A 285 9.01 14.63 2.79
N ILE A 286 9.81 14.63 3.87
CA ILE A 286 11.02 13.82 4.00
C ILE A 286 11.02 13.10 5.34
N GLU A 287 11.45 11.83 5.36
CA GLU A 287 11.90 11.16 6.57
C GLU A 287 13.38 10.80 6.46
N LEU A 288 14.13 11.07 7.52
CA LEU A 288 15.51 10.64 7.70
C LEU A 288 15.57 9.61 8.82
N HIS A 289 16.21 8.47 8.54
CA HIS A 289 16.40 7.36 9.46
C HIS A 289 17.89 7.03 9.56
N GLY A 290 18.47 7.16 10.76
CA GLY A 290 19.89 6.91 11.03
C GLY A 290 20.14 6.33 12.43
N ASP A 291 21.38 5.92 12.67
CA ASP A 291 21.80 5.30 13.92
C ASP A 291 22.54 6.29 14.84
N SER A 292 22.70 7.55 14.40
CA SER A 292 23.28 8.62 15.20
C SER A 292 22.71 9.99 14.79
N GLU A 293 22.62 10.90 15.76
CA GLU A 293 22.20 12.29 15.56
C GLU A 293 23.08 12.99 14.49
N GLY A 294 24.41 12.82 14.56
CA GLY A 294 25.33 13.43 13.60
C GLY A 294 25.13 12.96 12.15
N GLU A 295 24.72 11.70 11.91
CA GLU A 295 24.35 11.22 10.59
C GLU A 295 23.12 11.95 10.05
N ILE A 296 22.11 12.11 10.90
CA ILE A 296 20.86 12.79 10.55
C ILE A 296 21.09 14.28 10.33
N GLU A 297 21.86 14.94 11.20
CA GLU A 297 22.18 16.38 11.07
C GLU A 297 22.89 16.69 9.75
N ILE A 298 23.88 15.88 9.36
CA ILE A 298 24.58 16.04 8.07
C ILE A 298 23.61 15.92 6.91
N ALA A 299 22.77 14.88 6.89
CA ALA A 299 21.79 14.68 5.84
C ALA A 299 20.73 15.80 5.80
N ALA A 300 20.26 16.24 6.97
CA ALA A 300 19.29 17.33 7.08
C ALA A 300 19.88 18.67 6.58
N GLN A 301 21.12 18.96 6.93
CA GLN A 301 21.82 20.16 6.46
C GLN A 301 21.99 20.17 4.93
N GLU A 302 22.43 19.06 4.35
CA GLU A 302 22.60 18.94 2.89
C GLU A 302 21.26 19.15 2.14
N LEU A 303 20.18 18.54 2.66
CA LEU A 303 18.83 18.74 2.09
C LEU A 303 18.33 20.18 2.28
N MET A 304 18.62 20.83 3.40
CA MET A 304 18.22 22.20 3.65
C MET A 304 18.94 23.15 2.71
N GLU A 305 20.27 23.04 2.53
CA GLU A 305 21.05 23.84 1.59
C GLU A 305 20.57 23.64 0.15
N ALA A 306 20.23 22.39 -0.22
CA ALA A 306 19.63 22.10 -1.51
C ALA A 306 18.25 22.78 -1.67
N ALA A 307 17.36 22.64 -0.67
CA ALA A 307 16.02 23.25 -0.72
C ALA A 307 16.07 24.78 -0.83
N GLU A 308 16.97 25.45 -0.12
CA GLU A 308 17.22 26.90 -0.24
C GLU A 308 17.64 27.29 -1.65
N THR A 309 18.51 26.51 -2.29
CA THR A 309 18.94 26.74 -3.70
C THR A 309 17.74 26.71 -4.67
N PHE A 310 16.73 25.90 -4.37
CA PHE A 310 15.46 25.86 -5.11
C PHE A 310 14.40 26.83 -4.57
N GLY A 311 14.76 27.68 -3.59
CA GLY A 311 13.92 28.78 -3.10
C GLY A 311 12.88 28.38 -2.05
N SER A 312 13.13 27.29 -1.32
CA SER A 312 12.44 27.04 -0.04
C SER A 312 12.99 27.98 1.02
N ASP A 313 12.12 28.53 1.86
CA ASP A 313 12.50 29.40 2.97
C ASP A 313 12.73 28.56 4.23
N PRO A 314 13.95 28.54 4.81
CA PRO A 314 14.23 27.80 6.03
C PRO A 314 13.31 28.19 7.20
N ASP A 315 12.92 29.44 7.31
CA ASP A 315 12.08 29.94 8.41
C ASP A 315 10.64 29.37 8.34
N THR A 316 10.21 28.90 7.19
CA THR A 316 8.89 28.25 6.99
C THR A 316 8.96 26.73 6.95
N SER A 317 10.15 26.16 6.89
CA SER A 317 10.36 24.71 6.86
C SER A 317 10.10 24.07 8.23
N TRP A 318 9.64 22.83 8.21
CA TRP A 318 9.43 22.05 9.42
C TRP A 318 10.56 21.04 9.61
N ALA A 319 11.06 20.93 10.84
CA ALA A 319 12.00 19.88 11.22
C ALA A 319 11.57 19.34 12.59
N LEU A 320 11.11 18.10 12.61
CA LEU A 320 10.56 17.44 13.80
C LEU A 320 11.29 16.12 14.03
N SER A 321 11.56 15.79 15.29
CA SER A 321 12.25 14.56 15.68
C SER A 321 11.47 13.75 16.71
N GLY A 322 11.84 12.50 16.91
CA GLY A 322 11.20 11.62 17.88
C GLY A 322 9.68 11.46 17.63
N ASP A 323 8.88 11.54 18.70
CA ASP A 323 7.42 11.37 18.62
C ASP A 323 6.72 12.49 17.83
N GLU A 324 7.36 13.65 17.67
CA GLU A 324 6.81 14.78 16.91
C GLU A 324 6.75 14.49 15.39
N THR A 325 7.57 13.57 14.90
CA THR A 325 7.55 13.13 13.48
C THR A 325 6.17 12.61 13.07
N GLU A 326 5.40 12.08 14.01
CA GLU A 326 4.04 11.60 13.74
C GLU A 326 3.10 12.70 13.24
N LYS A 327 3.34 13.98 13.62
CA LYS A 327 2.57 15.12 13.10
C LYS A 327 2.77 15.31 11.60
N LEU A 328 4.01 15.12 11.10
CA LEU A 328 4.29 15.20 9.68
C LEU A 328 3.74 13.99 8.91
N ARG A 329 3.77 12.81 9.51
CA ARG A 329 3.11 11.63 8.94
C ARG A 329 1.60 11.85 8.82
N LEU A 330 0.96 12.41 9.83
CA LEU A 330 -0.45 12.79 9.79
C LEU A 330 -0.74 13.83 8.69
N PHE A 331 0.14 14.82 8.50
CA PHE A 331 0.03 15.78 7.40
C PHE A 331 0.05 15.08 6.04
N ARG A 332 1.02 14.22 5.81
CA ARG A 332 1.12 13.44 4.57
C ARG A 332 -0.11 12.55 4.37
N HIS A 333 -0.57 11.87 5.40
CA HIS A 333 -1.75 10.98 5.35
C HIS A 333 -3.07 11.73 5.20
N ALA A 334 -3.13 13.01 5.57
CA ALA A 334 -4.33 13.84 5.37
C ALA A 334 -4.68 14.02 3.90
N VAL A 335 -3.70 13.98 2.97
CA VAL A 335 -3.95 14.23 1.56
C VAL A 335 -4.83 13.14 0.90
N PRO A 336 -4.54 11.83 0.97
CA PRO A 336 -5.44 10.81 0.44
C PRO A 336 -6.85 10.86 1.04
N GLU A 337 -6.97 11.13 2.35
CA GLU A 337 -8.24 11.27 3.05
C GLU A 337 -9.03 12.48 2.54
N ALA A 338 -8.36 13.61 2.34
CA ALA A 338 -8.96 14.83 1.81
C ALA A 338 -9.44 14.66 0.35
N VAL A 339 -8.69 13.91 -0.47
CA VAL A 339 -9.11 13.54 -1.84
C VAL A 339 -10.41 12.72 -1.81
N ASN A 340 -10.50 11.74 -0.92
CA ASN A 340 -11.72 10.94 -0.77
C ASN A 340 -12.90 11.78 -0.29
N THR A 341 -12.68 12.67 0.69
CA THR A 341 -13.69 13.63 1.17
C THR A 341 -14.18 14.53 0.03
N ARG A 342 -13.27 15.05 -0.81
CA ARG A 342 -13.63 15.86 -1.98
C ARG A 342 -14.45 15.06 -2.99
N LEU A 343 -14.09 13.79 -3.23
CA LEU A 343 -14.85 12.91 -4.12
C LEU A 343 -16.28 12.69 -3.59
N ASP A 344 -16.46 12.48 -2.28
CA ASP A 344 -17.77 12.32 -1.68
C ASP A 344 -18.63 13.60 -1.81
N GLN A 345 -18.01 14.79 -1.75
CA GLN A 345 -18.71 16.06 -2.06
C GLN A 345 -19.16 16.13 -3.52
N ILE A 346 -18.28 15.75 -4.47
CA ILE A 346 -18.64 15.72 -5.91
C ILE A 346 -19.81 14.76 -6.16
N ARG A 347 -19.88 13.65 -5.43
CA ARG A 347 -20.97 12.66 -5.55
C ARG A 347 -22.35 13.19 -5.15
N LEU A 348 -22.43 14.26 -4.38
CA LEU A 348 -23.72 14.88 -4.07
C LEU A 348 -24.42 15.42 -5.33
N ASP A 349 -23.62 15.95 -6.29
CA ASP A 349 -24.13 16.50 -7.54
C ASP A 349 -24.01 15.51 -8.71
N TYR A 350 -22.99 14.65 -8.69
CA TYR A 350 -22.73 13.63 -9.69
C TYR A 350 -22.50 12.26 -9.02
N PRO A 351 -23.57 11.49 -8.73
CA PRO A 351 -23.48 10.21 -8.01
C PRO A 351 -22.55 9.17 -8.67
N GLY A 352 -22.36 9.24 -9.99
CA GLY A 352 -21.46 8.39 -10.76
C GLY A 352 -19.98 8.79 -10.68
N ALA A 353 -19.61 9.80 -9.90
CA ALA A 353 -18.22 10.23 -9.76
C ALA A 353 -17.35 9.11 -9.15
N VAL A 354 -16.25 8.86 -9.79
CA VAL A 354 -15.19 7.94 -9.32
C VAL A 354 -13.84 8.67 -9.36
N LYS A 355 -13.00 8.34 -8.40
CA LYS A 355 -11.60 8.78 -8.44
C LYS A 355 -10.89 8.02 -9.55
N MET A 356 -10.38 8.74 -10.54
CA MET A 356 -9.58 8.17 -11.62
C MET A 356 -8.12 8.47 -11.34
N GLY A 357 -7.39 7.48 -10.84
CA GLY A 357 -6.03 7.65 -10.37
C GLY A 357 -5.02 6.84 -11.17
N GLY A 358 -3.93 7.47 -11.58
CA GLY A 358 -2.75 6.80 -12.08
C GLY A 358 -1.90 6.29 -10.91
N ASP A 359 -1.51 5.04 -11.00
CA ASP A 359 -0.60 4.36 -10.08
C ASP A 359 0.56 3.82 -10.92
N LEU A 360 1.21 4.77 -11.62
CA LEU A 360 2.14 4.49 -12.71
C LEU A 360 3.56 4.85 -12.29
N THR A 361 4.53 4.08 -12.77
CA THR A 361 5.94 4.44 -12.65
C THR A 361 6.48 4.84 -14.03
N TRP A 362 7.29 5.88 -14.06
CA TRP A 362 7.95 6.38 -15.27
C TRP A 362 9.47 6.36 -15.09
N PRO A 363 10.11 5.19 -15.22
CA PRO A 363 11.55 5.07 -15.04
C PRO A 363 12.31 5.74 -16.19
N GLY A 364 13.54 6.20 -15.89
CA GLY A 364 14.46 6.72 -16.90
C GLY A 364 14.27 8.19 -17.27
N ILE A 365 13.27 8.86 -16.71
CA ILE A 365 13.13 10.32 -16.79
C ILE A 365 13.19 10.92 -15.39
N SER A 366 13.44 12.24 -15.28
CA SER A 366 13.49 12.92 -13.99
C SER A 366 12.09 13.11 -13.39
N PHE A 367 12.04 13.37 -12.07
CA PHE A 367 10.78 13.68 -11.40
C PHE A 367 10.16 14.96 -11.98
N ALA A 368 10.99 15.97 -12.26
CA ALA A 368 10.56 17.23 -12.85
C ALA A 368 9.95 17.04 -14.26
N GLU A 369 10.56 16.17 -15.10
CA GLU A 369 10.00 15.84 -16.42
C GLU A 369 8.67 15.10 -16.30
N SER A 370 8.56 14.16 -15.35
CA SER A 370 7.31 13.44 -15.08
C SER A 370 6.19 14.39 -14.66
N LEU A 371 6.45 15.28 -13.71
CA LEU A 371 5.47 16.24 -13.21
C LEU A 371 5.04 17.21 -14.32
N ALA A 372 6.00 17.74 -15.11
CA ALA A 372 5.71 18.65 -16.22
C ALA A 372 4.86 17.98 -17.30
N HIS A 373 5.07 16.69 -17.57
CA HIS A 373 4.25 15.91 -18.50
C HIS A 373 2.80 15.81 -18.01
N TYR A 374 2.59 15.37 -16.76
CA TYR A 374 1.25 15.29 -16.18
C TYR A 374 0.54 16.65 -16.19
N ARG A 375 1.21 17.72 -15.78
CA ARG A 375 0.62 19.09 -15.75
C ARG A 375 0.18 19.57 -17.12
N ARG A 376 1.03 19.45 -18.12
CA ARG A 376 0.70 19.83 -19.50
C ARG A 376 -0.54 19.12 -20.03
N ASP A 377 -0.67 17.83 -19.73
CA ASP A 377 -1.78 17.03 -20.24
C ASP A 377 -3.07 17.29 -19.47
N ILE A 378 -2.99 17.48 -18.14
CA ILE A 378 -4.12 17.87 -17.30
C ILE A 378 -4.68 19.23 -17.74
N GLU A 379 -3.80 20.22 -17.97
CA GLU A 379 -4.17 21.56 -18.42
C GLU A 379 -4.90 21.51 -19.78
N LYS A 380 -4.36 20.78 -20.76
CA LYS A 380 -5.00 20.59 -22.06
C LYS A 380 -6.37 19.91 -21.98
N SER A 381 -6.56 19.05 -20.99
CA SER A 381 -7.80 18.31 -20.80
C SER A 381 -8.83 19.07 -19.95
N GLU A 382 -8.48 20.24 -19.42
CA GLU A 382 -9.34 21.07 -18.55
C GLU A 382 -9.91 20.26 -17.37
N LEU A 383 -9.10 19.40 -16.77
CA LEU A 383 -9.48 18.56 -15.65
C LEU A 383 -8.89 19.09 -14.33
N THR A 384 -9.60 18.84 -13.24
CA THR A 384 -9.05 19.04 -11.89
C THR A 384 -8.30 17.79 -11.47
N ALA A 385 -7.06 17.96 -11.02
CA ALA A 385 -6.22 16.89 -10.50
C ALA A 385 -5.61 17.26 -9.16
N VAL A 386 -5.33 16.23 -8.35
CA VAL A 386 -4.53 16.28 -7.12
C VAL A 386 -3.32 15.41 -7.34
N ILE A 387 -2.12 15.95 -7.23
CA ILE A 387 -0.87 15.24 -7.47
C ILE A 387 -0.07 15.18 -6.18
N PHE A 388 0.21 13.95 -5.73
CA PHE A 388 1.13 13.65 -4.66
C PHE A 388 1.81 12.31 -4.92
N GLY A 389 2.88 11.99 -4.22
CA GLY A 389 3.51 10.67 -4.37
C GLY A 389 5.00 10.66 -4.15
N HIS A 390 5.61 9.54 -4.48
CA HIS A 390 6.94 9.16 -4.09
C HIS A 390 7.98 9.48 -5.18
N ALA A 391 9.16 9.95 -4.78
CA ALA A 391 10.27 10.18 -5.70
C ALA A 391 10.79 8.89 -6.34
N ARG A 392 10.73 7.78 -5.60
CA ARG A 392 11.24 6.51 -6.12
C ARG A 392 10.40 6.03 -7.30
N ASP A 393 11.07 5.71 -8.40
CA ASP A 393 10.47 5.25 -9.66
C ASP A 393 9.50 6.29 -10.30
N ASN A 394 9.59 7.57 -9.90
CA ASN A 394 8.65 8.64 -10.28
C ASN A 394 7.18 8.23 -10.10
N HIS A 395 6.89 7.61 -8.95
CA HIS A 395 5.56 7.09 -8.63
C HIS A 395 4.66 8.20 -8.11
N LEU A 396 4.01 8.91 -9.03
CA LEU A 396 3.06 9.96 -8.71
C LEU A 396 1.61 9.41 -8.70
N HIS A 397 0.90 9.66 -7.61
CA HIS A 397 -0.54 9.46 -7.52
C HIS A 397 -1.25 10.66 -8.13
N VAL A 398 -1.56 10.59 -9.40
CA VAL A 398 -2.32 11.63 -10.11
C VAL A 398 -3.79 11.27 -10.02
N ASN A 399 -4.54 12.00 -9.19
CA ASN A 399 -5.96 11.75 -8.97
C ASN A 399 -6.79 12.76 -9.75
N LEU A 400 -7.44 12.31 -10.81
CA LEU A 400 -8.44 13.09 -11.57
C LEU A 400 -9.80 12.97 -10.89
N LEU A 401 -10.47 14.09 -10.67
CA LEU A 401 -11.75 14.18 -9.95
C LEU A 401 -12.86 14.70 -10.88
N PRO A 402 -13.39 13.88 -11.81
CA PRO A 402 -14.39 14.31 -12.77
C PRO A 402 -15.74 14.66 -12.09
N ARG A 403 -16.35 15.77 -12.49
CA ARG A 403 -17.57 16.33 -11.93
C ARG A 403 -18.83 16.04 -12.78
N ASN A 404 -18.64 15.44 -13.94
CA ASN A 404 -19.69 15.07 -14.89
C ASN A 404 -19.18 14.02 -15.87
N GLU A 405 -20.08 13.46 -16.69
CA GLU A 405 -19.77 12.39 -17.63
C GLU A 405 -18.77 12.81 -18.71
N ALA A 406 -18.80 14.07 -19.18
CA ALA A 406 -17.85 14.55 -20.19
C ALA A 406 -16.43 14.66 -19.61
N GLU A 407 -16.29 15.11 -18.37
CA GLU A 407 -15.00 15.10 -17.66
C GLU A 407 -14.53 13.65 -17.39
N ARG A 408 -15.44 12.74 -17.05
CA ARG A 408 -15.11 11.32 -16.83
C ARG A 408 -14.54 10.69 -18.10
N GLN A 409 -15.13 10.98 -19.26
CA GLN A 409 -14.61 10.46 -20.53
C GLN A 409 -13.22 11.04 -20.85
N ARG A 410 -13.01 12.37 -20.72
CA ARG A 410 -11.69 12.97 -20.91
C ARG A 410 -10.64 12.40 -19.96
N ALA A 411 -11.02 12.13 -18.69
CA ALA A 411 -10.13 11.52 -17.72
C ALA A 411 -9.76 10.08 -18.11
N ALA A 412 -10.69 9.30 -18.65
CA ALA A 412 -10.43 7.94 -19.15
C ALA A 412 -9.45 7.97 -20.34
N ASP A 413 -9.67 8.87 -21.30
CA ASP A 413 -8.79 9.02 -22.47
C ASP A 413 -7.37 9.44 -22.04
N LEU A 414 -7.27 10.33 -21.06
CA LEU A 414 -5.99 10.79 -20.52
C LEU A 414 -5.26 9.67 -19.77
N MET A 415 -5.98 8.90 -18.96
CA MET A 415 -5.41 7.73 -18.28
C MET A 415 -4.89 6.70 -19.27
N ALA A 416 -5.60 6.42 -20.35
CA ALA A 416 -5.15 5.51 -21.40
C ALA A 416 -3.84 6.00 -22.06
N ALA A 417 -3.75 7.30 -22.36
CA ALA A 417 -2.52 7.87 -22.92
C ALA A 417 -1.32 7.77 -21.95
N TRP A 418 -1.53 8.01 -20.66
CA TRP A 418 -0.46 7.87 -19.65
C TRP A 418 -0.02 6.42 -19.45
N LEU A 419 -0.94 5.46 -19.54
CA LEU A 419 -0.63 4.03 -19.52
C LEU A 419 0.25 3.63 -20.71
N ASP A 420 -0.11 4.07 -21.91
CA ASP A 420 0.69 3.82 -23.11
C ASP A 420 2.09 4.44 -22.99
N HIS A 421 2.20 5.66 -22.49
CA HIS A 421 3.48 6.31 -22.23
C HIS A 421 4.32 5.57 -21.18
N SER A 422 3.68 5.10 -20.09
CA SER A 422 4.36 4.27 -19.08
C SER A 422 4.93 2.99 -19.70
N ARG A 423 4.18 2.34 -20.60
CA ARG A 423 4.64 1.13 -21.29
C ARG A 423 5.83 1.41 -22.21
N GLU A 424 5.84 2.55 -22.93
CA GLU A 424 6.97 2.99 -23.77
C GLU A 424 8.26 3.17 -22.96
N LEU A 425 8.14 3.64 -21.72
CA LEU A 425 9.24 3.82 -20.79
C LEU A 425 9.61 2.54 -20.02
N ASN A 426 9.00 1.40 -20.33
CA ASN A 426 9.10 0.16 -19.53
C ASN A 426 8.71 0.38 -18.06
N GLY A 427 7.79 1.30 -17.81
CA GLY A 427 7.20 1.55 -16.52
C GLY A 427 6.33 0.37 -16.09
N ARG A 428 6.00 0.35 -14.81
CA ARG A 428 5.11 -0.66 -14.24
C ARG A 428 3.80 -0.04 -13.81
N LEU A 429 2.75 -0.84 -13.93
CA LEU A 429 1.39 -0.43 -13.65
C LEU A 429 0.96 -0.95 -12.27
N PHE A 430 0.16 -0.15 -11.55
CA PHE A 430 -0.59 -0.57 -10.36
C PHE A 430 0.25 -1.17 -9.23
N ARG A 431 1.43 -0.61 -9.00
CA ARG A 431 2.44 -1.17 -8.09
C ARG A 431 2.04 -1.17 -6.62
N GLU A 432 1.22 -0.24 -6.17
CA GLU A 432 0.96 -0.04 -4.74
C GLU A 432 -0.42 -0.54 -4.30
N HIS A 433 -1.44 -0.27 -5.08
CA HIS A 433 -2.83 -0.54 -4.68
C HIS A 433 -3.38 -1.87 -5.22
N GLY A 434 -2.58 -2.61 -6.00
CA GLY A 434 -3.02 -3.78 -6.73
C GLY A 434 -3.89 -3.44 -7.95
N VAL A 435 -4.26 -4.47 -8.67
CA VAL A 435 -5.11 -4.44 -9.87
C VAL A 435 -6.57 -4.67 -9.50
N GLY A 436 -6.83 -5.68 -8.70
CA GLY A 436 -8.16 -6.10 -8.29
C GLY A 436 -9.08 -6.39 -9.48
N LYS A 437 -10.36 -6.11 -9.29
CA LYS A 437 -11.40 -6.24 -10.32
C LYS A 437 -11.57 -4.95 -11.14
N ILE A 438 -11.28 -3.80 -10.54
CA ILE A 438 -11.51 -2.48 -11.16
C ILE A 438 -10.52 -2.20 -12.27
N LYS A 439 -9.27 -2.56 -12.07
CA LYS A 439 -8.17 -2.26 -13.01
C LYS A 439 -7.80 -3.46 -13.89
N SER A 440 -8.51 -4.59 -13.81
CA SER A 440 -8.17 -5.83 -14.54
C SER A 440 -8.11 -5.64 -16.05
N GLU A 441 -9.06 -4.89 -16.64
CA GLU A 441 -9.06 -4.60 -18.07
C GLU A 441 -7.86 -3.73 -18.48
N LEU A 442 -7.56 -2.69 -17.70
CA LEU A 442 -6.39 -1.84 -17.91
C LEU A 442 -5.10 -2.64 -17.82
N PHE A 443 -4.98 -3.50 -16.81
CA PHE A 443 -3.83 -4.38 -16.64
C PHE A 443 -3.63 -5.29 -17.87
N LEU A 444 -4.66 -5.97 -18.33
CA LEU A 444 -4.59 -6.88 -19.48
C LEU A 444 -4.25 -6.17 -20.79
N ASN A 445 -4.68 -4.93 -20.96
CA ASN A 445 -4.45 -4.15 -22.17
C ASN A 445 -3.10 -3.46 -22.21
N HIS A 446 -2.53 -3.11 -21.03
CA HIS A 446 -1.36 -2.23 -20.95
C HIS A 446 -0.13 -2.87 -20.30
N GLU A 447 -0.26 -3.99 -19.55
CA GLU A 447 0.91 -4.70 -19.00
C GLU A 447 1.68 -5.44 -20.10
N GLN A 448 2.95 -5.71 -19.85
CA GLN A 448 3.80 -6.44 -20.81
C GLN A 448 3.22 -7.83 -21.11
N PRO A 449 3.06 -8.22 -22.38
CA PRO A 449 2.46 -9.51 -22.73
C PRO A 449 3.15 -10.73 -22.10
N ARG A 450 4.47 -10.64 -21.88
CA ARG A 450 5.25 -11.69 -21.23
C ARG A 450 4.89 -11.83 -19.75
N GLU A 451 4.65 -10.74 -19.06
CA GLU A 451 4.24 -10.74 -17.65
C GLU A 451 2.84 -11.34 -17.52
N ILE A 452 1.90 -10.93 -18.38
CA ILE A 452 0.55 -11.48 -18.42
C ILE A 452 0.59 -12.98 -18.67
N GLN A 453 1.42 -13.44 -19.61
CA GLN A 453 1.57 -14.84 -19.92
C GLN A 453 2.12 -15.64 -18.72
N SER A 454 3.15 -15.14 -18.05
CA SER A 454 3.71 -15.78 -16.85
C SER A 454 2.68 -15.92 -15.73
N TRP A 455 1.87 -14.89 -15.51
CA TRP A 455 0.79 -14.94 -14.53
C TRP A 455 -0.30 -15.95 -14.89
N ARG A 456 -0.68 -16.03 -16.17
CA ARG A 456 -1.67 -17.02 -16.65
C ARG A 456 -1.17 -18.45 -16.45
N GLU A 457 0.06 -18.74 -16.88
CA GLU A 457 0.66 -20.06 -16.72
C GLU A 457 0.74 -20.49 -15.24
N LEU A 458 1.07 -19.55 -14.34
CA LEU A 458 1.10 -19.81 -12.91
C LEU A 458 -0.32 -20.05 -12.36
N LYS A 459 -1.29 -19.22 -12.76
CA LYS A 459 -2.70 -19.38 -12.38
C LYS A 459 -3.26 -20.72 -12.84
N ASP A 460 -3.08 -21.10 -14.11
CA ASP A 460 -3.55 -22.36 -14.67
C ASP A 460 -2.94 -23.58 -13.95
N ARG A 461 -1.69 -23.45 -13.50
CA ARG A 461 -1.00 -24.52 -12.75
C ARG A 461 -1.52 -24.66 -11.31
N LEU A 462 -1.75 -23.56 -10.60
CA LEU A 462 -2.11 -23.55 -9.17
C LEU A 462 -3.61 -23.49 -8.92
N ASP A 463 -4.38 -23.06 -9.90
CA ASP A 463 -5.85 -22.96 -9.83
C ASP A 463 -6.51 -23.35 -11.15
N PRO A 464 -6.37 -24.62 -11.58
CA PRO A 464 -6.86 -25.09 -12.89
C PRO A 464 -8.38 -25.00 -13.06
N ASP A 465 -9.14 -24.96 -11.99
CA ASP A 465 -10.60 -24.77 -12.01
C ASP A 465 -11.02 -23.28 -11.93
N GLY A 466 -10.08 -22.33 -11.75
CA GLY A 466 -10.36 -20.89 -11.70
C GLY A 466 -11.18 -20.45 -10.49
N LEU A 467 -11.00 -21.10 -9.34
CA LEU A 467 -11.85 -20.89 -8.16
C LEU A 467 -11.35 -19.79 -7.21
N TRP A 468 -10.07 -19.42 -7.24
CA TRP A 468 -9.51 -18.44 -6.32
C TRP A 468 -9.69 -17.00 -6.80
N ASN A 469 -10.32 -16.16 -5.98
CA ASN A 469 -10.54 -14.72 -6.18
C ASN A 469 -10.91 -14.36 -7.64
N PRO A 470 -11.99 -14.93 -8.19
CA PRO A 470 -12.35 -14.76 -9.59
C PRO A 470 -12.54 -13.27 -9.93
N GLY A 471 -11.97 -12.87 -11.07
CA GLY A 471 -11.99 -11.51 -11.58
C GLY A 471 -10.88 -10.61 -11.07
N ASN A 472 -10.04 -11.02 -10.10
CA ASN A 472 -8.83 -10.28 -9.75
C ASN A 472 -7.78 -10.45 -10.85
N MET A 473 -7.14 -9.34 -11.24
CA MET A 473 -6.13 -9.23 -12.32
C MET A 473 -6.60 -9.75 -13.68
N PHE A 474 -7.40 -10.81 -13.73
CA PHE A 474 -7.93 -11.39 -14.96
C PHE A 474 -9.45 -11.32 -14.96
N GLN A 475 -10.01 -10.92 -16.10
CA GLN A 475 -11.46 -11.02 -16.29
C GLN A 475 -11.87 -12.50 -16.30
N GLU A 476 -12.97 -12.82 -15.64
CA GLU A 476 -13.59 -14.13 -15.85
C GLU A 476 -14.07 -14.26 -17.29
N VAL A 477 -13.72 -15.36 -17.93
CA VAL A 477 -14.40 -15.77 -19.15
C VAL A 477 -15.77 -16.29 -18.69
N VAL A 478 -16.79 -15.46 -18.83
CA VAL A 478 -18.18 -15.92 -18.65
C VAL A 478 -18.52 -16.74 -19.88
N GLU A 479 -18.52 -18.07 -19.74
CA GLU A 479 -19.09 -18.96 -20.76
C GLU A 479 -20.61 -18.79 -20.85
#